data_3e6c0f3b20d2e541be0a60baebb703ad
#
_entry.id   3e6c0f3b20d2e541be0a60baebb703ad
#
_cell.length_a   1.000
_cell.length_b   1.000
_cell.length_c   1.000
_cell.angle_alpha   90.00
_cell.angle_beta   90.00
_cell.angle_gamma   90.00
#
_symmetry.space_group_name_H-M   'P 1'
#
loop_
_entity.id
_entity.type
_entity.pdbx_description
1 polymer ?
#
loop_
_entity_poly.entity_id
_entity_poly.type
_entity_poly.pdbx_seq_one_letter_code
_entity_poly.pdbx_strand_id
1 'polypeptide(L)'
;MATRKERALALMQTWCDALLAYQVEEFSTEYLHGSLLCPACHIIHGRCADLAYPLVTLWAQTGREAYLRAAVELVDWTEANLVCEGGGYRNDAGNRWTGITAFSAMSLAEALLHYGDRLDSALRERWLNIFARLCGYMIHFYTVQNPNINYSAGGAALFALAHRLLGGADWLERARALERFCRAHFDEQGLLYGEGKPVDAITEKGCRPIDMGYNLEESLPLLIQFSVHAQDAQSLQFYAARMRDHLAFLLPDGAIDN
;
A
#
# COMPACT_ATOMS: atom_id res chain seq x y z
N MET A 1 14.94 -16.84 22.25
CA MET A 1 14.16 -15.60 21.97
C MET A 1 13.58 -15.69 20.57
N ALA A 2 12.33 -15.28 20.37
CA ALA A 2 11.74 -15.23 19.04
C ALA A 2 12.50 -14.23 18.13
N THR A 3 12.69 -14.61 16.87
CA THR A 3 13.30 -13.75 15.86
C THR A 3 12.40 -12.54 15.54
N ARG A 4 12.93 -11.51 14.89
CA ARG A 4 12.12 -10.36 14.43
C ARG A 4 10.99 -10.80 13.51
N LYS A 5 11.25 -11.75 12.61
CA LYS A 5 10.26 -12.31 11.68
C LYS A 5 9.12 -13.00 12.44
N GLU A 6 9.43 -13.86 13.41
CA GLU A 6 8.42 -14.55 14.22
C GLU A 6 7.53 -13.57 15.01
N ARG A 7 8.14 -12.52 15.58
CA ARG A 7 7.37 -11.48 16.29
C ARG A 7 6.46 -10.70 15.35
N ALA A 8 6.94 -10.33 14.16
CA ALA A 8 6.13 -9.63 13.16
C ALA A 8 4.96 -10.49 12.67
N LEU A 9 5.20 -11.78 12.41
CA LEU A 9 4.15 -12.73 12.02
C LEU A 9 3.10 -12.92 13.14
N ALA A 10 3.54 -13.05 14.38
CA ALA A 10 2.63 -13.19 15.52
C ALA A 10 1.74 -11.93 15.69
N LEU A 11 2.32 -10.74 15.55
CA LEU A 11 1.58 -9.48 15.60
C LEU A 11 0.59 -9.37 14.46
N MET A 12 1.02 -9.67 13.22
CA MET A 12 0.15 -9.70 12.05
C MET A 12 -1.01 -10.68 12.22
N GLN A 13 -0.74 -11.87 12.77
CA GLN A 13 -1.79 -12.84 13.06
C GLN A 13 -2.80 -12.30 14.07
N THR A 14 -2.34 -11.68 15.16
CA THR A 14 -3.22 -11.08 16.16
C THR A 14 -4.13 -10.02 15.53
N TRP A 15 -3.60 -9.16 14.68
CA TRP A 15 -4.38 -8.13 14.02
C TRP A 15 -5.36 -8.69 12.98
N CYS A 16 -4.91 -9.65 12.17
CA CYS A 16 -5.80 -10.26 11.17
C CYS A 16 -6.92 -11.09 11.83
N ASP A 17 -6.62 -11.86 12.87
CA ASP A 17 -7.66 -12.61 13.62
C ASP A 17 -8.70 -11.65 14.23
N ALA A 18 -8.27 -10.50 14.76
CA ALA A 18 -9.18 -9.48 15.26
C ALA A 18 -10.02 -8.83 14.12
N LEU A 19 -9.40 -8.52 12.98
CA LEU A 19 -10.09 -7.91 11.85
C LEU A 19 -11.08 -8.85 11.17
N LEU A 20 -10.80 -10.16 11.12
CA LEU A 20 -11.75 -11.14 10.59
C LEU A 20 -13.10 -11.15 11.35
N ALA A 21 -13.11 -10.78 12.62
CA ALA A 21 -14.36 -10.61 13.36
C ALA A 21 -15.25 -9.46 12.86
N TYR A 22 -14.70 -8.57 12.05
CA TYR A 22 -15.42 -7.47 11.41
C TYR A 22 -15.72 -7.72 9.92
N GLN A 23 -15.32 -8.88 9.38
CA GLN A 23 -15.74 -9.27 8.04
C GLN A 23 -17.23 -9.64 8.07
N VAL A 24 -17.98 -9.10 7.08
CA VAL A 24 -19.42 -9.32 7.00
C VAL A 24 -19.68 -10.70 6.42
N GLU A 25 -20.21 -11.58 7.21
CA GLU A 25 -20.69 -12.90 6.80
C GLU A 25 -22.14 -12.84 6.30
N GLU A 26 -22.73 -13.97 5.96
CA GLU A 26 -23.96 -14.17 5.18
C GLU A 26 -25.24 -13.44 5.62
N PHE A 27 -25.28 -12.72 6.73
CA PHE A 27 -26.56 -12.41 7.39
C PHE A 27 -27.24 -11.09 7.05
N SER A 28 -26.59 -10.14 6.38
CA SER A 28 -27.22 -8.82 6.30
C SER A 28 -27.79 -8.49 4.92
N THR A 29 -27.06 -8.67 3.90
CA THR A 29 -27.49 -8.56 2.50
C THR A 29 -26.37 -9.14 1.64
N GLU A 30 -26.73 -9.80 0.55
CA GLU A 30 -25.77 -10.32 -0.45
C GLU A 30 -24.75 -9.25 -0.89
N TYR A 31 -25.20 -7.99 -0.92
CA TYR A 31 -24.38 -6.82 -1.26
C TYR A 31 -23.19 -6.57 -0.31
N LEU A 32 -23.29 -6.93 0.96
CA LEU A 32 -22.24 -6.67 1.96
C LEU A 32 -21.34 -7.87 2.24
N HIS A 33 -21.73 -9.06 1.77
CA HIS A 33 -20.94 -10.27 2.01
C HIS A 33 -19.49 -10.13 1.55
N GLY A 34 -18.56 -10.51 2.39
CA GLY A 34 -17.11 -10.41 2.15
C GLY A 34 -16.50 -9.04 2.41
N SER A 35 -17.32 -8.00 2.61
CA SER A 35 -16.82 -6.69 3.01
C SER A 35 -16.23 -6.69 4.42
N LEU A 36 -15.47 -5.67 4.76
CA LEU A 36 -14.94 -5.47 6.11
C LEU A 36 -15.44 -4.16 6.70
N LEU A 37 -16.07 -4.23 7.86
CA LEU A 37 -16.38 -3.05 8.65
C LEU A 37 -15.10 -2.54 9.32
N CYS A 38 -14.65 -1.35 8.97
CA CYS A 38 -13.46 -0.76 9.56
C CYS A 38 -13.68 -0.49 11.07
N PRO A 39 -12.89 -1.08 11.97
CA PRO A 39 -13.08 -0.86 13.41
C PRO A 39 -12.73 0.56 13.86
N ALA A 40 -11.96 1.30 13.07
CA ALA A 40 -11.55 2.67 13.42
C ALA A 40 -12.61 3.72 13.09
N CYS A 41 -13.26 3.63 11.91
CA CYS A 41 -14.24 4.62 11.46
C CYS A 41 -15.68 4.09 11.37
N HIS A 42 -15.88 2.79 11.55
CA HIS A 42 -17.18 2.09 11.48
C HIS A 42 -17.87 2.23 10.11
N ILE A 43 -17.05 2.31 9.05
CA ILE A 43 -17.51 2.41 7.66
C ILE A 43 -16.92 1.22 6.88
N ILE A 44 -17.68 0.69 5.93
CA ILE A 44 -17.19 -0.26 4.94
C ILE A 44 -16.59 0.56 3.78
N HIS A 45 -15.29 0.40 3.55
CA HIS A 45 -14.57 1.16 2.53
C HIS A 45 -13.44 0.37 1.89
N GLY A 46 -12.95 0.84 0.73
CA GLY A 46 -12.00 0.13 -0.11
C GLY A 46 -10.61 -0.07 0.51
N ARG A 47 -10.17 0.79 1.45
CA ARG A 47 -8.89 0.59 2.16
C ARG A 47 -8.83 -0.75 2.90
N CYS A 48 -9.98 -1.32 3.24
CA CYS A 48 -10.01 -2.65 3.87
C CYS A 48 -9.48 -3.76 2.93
N ALA A 49 -9.50 -3.57 1.61
CA ALA A 49 -8.91 -4.52 0.65
C ALA A 49 -7.38 -4.68 0.78
N ASP A 50 -6.70 -3.74 1.44
CA ASP A 50 -5.27 -3.84 1.72
C ASP A 50 -4.96 -5.04 2.62
N LEU A 51 -5.96 -5.56 3.34
CA LEU A 51 -5.85 -6.76 4.18
C LEU A 51 -5.62 -8.05 3.37
N ALA A 52 -5.85 -8.07 2.07
CA ALA A 52 -5.71 -9.27 1.24
C ALA A 52 -4.29 -9.88 1.34
N TYR A 53 -3.24 -9.08 1.27
CA TYR A 53 -1.86 -9.59 1.37
C TYR A 53 -1.49 -10.19 2.73
N PRO A 54 -1.75 -9.52 3.86
CA PRO A 54 -1.58 -10.11 5.18
C PRO A 54 -2.33 -11.43 5.36
N LEU A 55 -3.58 -11.52 4.91
CA LEU A 55 -4.38 -12.74 4.99
C LEU A 55 -3.77 -13.88 4.15
N VAL A 56 -3.38 -13.61 2.90
CA VAL A 56 -2.70 -14.61 2.05
C VAL A 56 -1.38 -15.04 2.66
N THR A 57 -0.64 -14.12 3.27
CA THR A 57 0.60 -14.45 3.99
C THR A 57 0.33 -15.41 5.15
N LEU A 58 -0.69 -15.15 5.96
CA LEU A 58 -1.05 -16.04 7.07
C LEU A 58 -1.57 -17.39 6.61
N TRP A 59 -2.38 -17.43 5.55
CA TRP A 59 -2.75 -18.70 4.91
C TRP A 59 -1.51 -19.49 4.51
N ALA A 60 -0.58 -18.85 3.83
CA ALA A 60 0.63 -19.50 3.35
C ALA A 60 1.54 -20.00 4.48
N GLN A 61 1.57 -19.33 5.64
CA GLN A 61 2.40 -19.69 6.79
C GLN A 61 1.72 -20.73 7.71
N THR A 62 0.39 -20.69 7.81
CA THR A 62 -0.34 -21.51 8.80
C THR A 62 -1.15 -22.66 8.20
N GLY A 63 -1.44 -22.61 6.89
CA GLY A 63 -2.34 -23.55 6.23
C GLY A 63 -3.83 -23.36 6.57
N ARG A 64 -4.22 -22.31 7.29
CA ARG A 64 -5.63 -22.05 7.63
C ARG A 64 -6.37 -21.45 6.43
N GLU A 65 -7.21 -22.27 5.79
CA GLU A 65 -7.99 -21.88 4.60
C GLU A 65 -8.93 -20.68 4.83
N ALA A 66 -9.34 -20.44 6.08
CA ALA A 66 -10.17 -19.30 6.42
C ALA A 66 -9.54 -17.95 6.03
N TYR A 67 -8.21 -17.82 6.12
CA TYR A 67 -7.52 -16.60 5.70
C TYR A 67 -7.58 -16.38 4.20
N LEU A 68 -7.35 -17.44 3.39
CA LEU A 68 -7.43 -17.32 1.93
C LEU A 68 -8.87 -17.00 1.50
N ARG A 69 -9.86 -17.70 2.07
CA ARG A 69 -11.26 -17.44 1.78
C ARG A 69 -11.63 -15.97 2.09
N ALA A 70 -11.24 -15.47 3.25
CA ALA A 70 -11.49 -14.09 3.65
C ALA A 70 -10.84 -13.07 2.69
N ALA A 71 -9.61 -13.33 2.25
CA ALA A 71 -8.94 -12.50 1.26
C ALA A 71 -9.67 -12.49 -0.09
N VAL A 72 -10.13 -13.65 -0.55
CA VAL A 72 -10.87 -13.80 -1.81
C VAL A 72 -12.21 -13.05 -1.74
N GLU A 73 -12.98 -13.28 -0.69
CA GLU A 73 -14.28 -12.63 -0.48
C GLU A 73 -14.14 -11.09 -0.42
N LEU A 74 -13.09 -10.60 0.24
CA LEU A 74 -12.82 -9.16 0.33
C LEU A 74 -12.46 -8.54 -1.02
N VAL A 75 -11.64 -9.22 -1.84
CA VAL A 75 -11.31 -8.77 -3.19
C VAL A 75 -12.54 -8.83 -4.08
N ASP A 76 -13.35 -9.88 -4.00
CA ASP A 76 -14.57 -10.05 -4.79
C ASP A 76 -15.61 -8.99 -4.45
N TRP A 77 -15.79 -8.69 -3.15
CA TRP A 77 -16.66 -7.59 -2.72
C TRP A 77 -16.16 -6.25 -3.28
N THR A 78 -14.86 -5.99 -3.23
CA THR A 78 -14.26 -4.74 -3.74
C THR A 78 -14.48 -4.60 -5.24
N GLU A 79 -14.26 -5.67 -6.01
CA GLU A 79 -14.54 -5.71 -7.44
C GLU A 79 -16.02 -5.47 -7.78
N ALA A 80 -16.92 -6.05 -7.02
CA ALA A 80 -18.35 -5.93 -7.28
C ALA A 80 -18.89 -4.52 -6.94
N ASN A 81 -18.32 -3.83 -5.96
CA ASN A 81 -18.96 -2.67 -5.35
C ASN A 81 -18.20 -1.34 -5.51
N LEU A 82 -16.88 -1.37 -5.71
CA LEU A 82 -16.05 -0.17 -5.65
C LEU A 82 -15.39 0.22 -6.98
N VAL A 83 -15.51 -0.60 -8.02
CA VAL A 83 -14.98 -0.24 -9.34
C VAL A 83 -15.64 1.04 -9.84
N CYS A 84 -14.84 2.02 -10.22
CA CYS A 84 -15.28 3.28 -10.79
C CYS A 84 -15.01 3.34 -12.31
N GLU A 85 -15.50 4.39 -12.94
CA GLU A 85 -15.22 4.67 -14.33
C GLU A 85 -13.70 4.71 -14.58
N GLY A 86 -13.25 4.07 -15.64
CA GLY A 86 -11.82 3.90 -15.95
C GLY A 86 -11.16 2.71 -15.27
N GLY A 87 -11.86 1.98 -14.37
CA GLY A 87 -11.42 0.71 -13.83
C GLY A 87 -10.61 0.77 -12.53
N GLY A 88 -10.48 1.94 -11.90
CA GLY A 88 -9.93 2.07 -10.55
C GLY A 88 -10.97 1.77 -9.47
N TYR A 89 -10.60 1.96 -8.21
CA TYR A 89 -11.50 1.84 -7.07
C TYR A 89 -11.80 3.21 -6.45
N ARG A 90 -13.05 3.45 -6.06
CA ARG A 90 -13.42 4.55 -5.17
C ARG A 90 -13.36 4.07 -3.71
N ASN A 91 -13.14 5.00 -2.78
CA ASN A 91 -13.02 4.63 -1.38
C ASN A 91 -14.31 4.02 -0.81
N ASP A 92 -15.43 4.69 -1.00
CA ASP A 92 -16.77 4.25 -0.59
C ASP A 92 -17.85 5.01 -1.37
N ALA A 93 -19.12 4.80 -1.02
CA ALA A 93 -20.24 5.46 -1.67
C ALA A 93 -20.25 6.99 -1.47
N GLY A 94 -19.79 7.47 -0.34
CA GLY A 94 -19.74 8.90 0.02
C GLY A 94 -18.42 9.58 -0.30
N ASN A 95 -17.31 8.82 -0.36
CA ASN A 95 -15.98 9.33 -0.64
C ASN A 95 -15.47 8.76 -1.98
N ARG A 96 -15.42 9.62 -2.99
CA ARG A 96 -15.00 9.27 -4.36
C ARG A 96 -13.49 9.28 -4.56
N TRP A 97 -12.69 9.43 -3.52
CA TRP A 97 -11.24 9.37 -3.63
C TRP A 97 -10.79 8.03 -4.21
N THR A 98 -9.96 8.08 -5.25
CA THR A 98 -9.53 6.91 -6.01
C THR A 98 -8.09 6.50 -5.77
N GLY A 99 -7.35 7.23 -4.94
CA GLY A 99 -5.97 6.89 -4.57
C GLY A 99 -5.84 5.54 -3.87
N ILE A 100 -6.91 5.04 -3.26
CA ILE A 100 -6.96 3.69 -2.67
C ILE A 100 -6.62 2.59 -3.68
N THR A 101 -6.88 2.83 -4.97
CA THR A 101 -6.58 1.88 -6.05
C THR A 101 -5.15 1.36 -5.98
N ALA A 102 -4.21 2.24 -5.65
CA ALA A 102 -2.81 1.86 -5.54
C ALA A 102 -2.53 0.89 -4.41
N PHE A 103 -3.12 1.12 -3.24
CA PHE A 103 -2.89 0.27 -2.07
C PHE A 103 -3.46 -1.13 -2.28
N SER A 104 -4.68 -1.22 -2.79
CA SER A 104 -5.28 -2.51 -3.17
C SER A 104 -4.47 -3.22 -4.26
N ALA A 105 -3.97 -2.48 -5.27
CA ALA A 105 -3.12 -3.04 -6.30
C ALA A 105 -1.79 -3.56 -5.73
N MET A 106 -1.14 -2.82 -4.83
CA MET A 106 0.10 -3.26 -4.17
C MET A 106 -0.14 -4.48 -3.29
N SER A 107 -1.25 -4.53 -2.56
CA SER A 107 -1.62 -5.70 -1.76
C SER A 107 -1.79 -6.97 -2.63
N LEU A 108 -2.50 -6.87 -3.76
CA LEU A 108 -2.63 -7.98 -4.71
C LEU A 108 -1.28 -8.36 -5.33
N ALA A 109 -0.46 -7.37 -5.69
CA ALA A 109 0.86 -7.62 -6.28
C ALA A 109 1.79 -8.38 -5.34
N GLU A 110 1.85 -8.00 -4.07
CA GLU A 110 2.67 -8.69 -3.07
C GLU A 110 2.16 -10.12 -2.83
N ALA A 111 0.84 -10.31 -2.77
CA ALA A 111 0.25 -11.65 -2.66
C ALA A 111 0.62 -12.53 -3.87
N LEU A 112 0.50 -12.00 -5.08
CA LEU A 112 0.84 -12.70 -6.32
C LEU A 112 2.34 -13.00 -6.42
N LEU A 113 3.19 -12.04 -6.06
CA LEU A 113 4.64 -12.17 -6.17
C LEU A 113 5.20 -13.22 -5.21
N HIS A 114 4.69 -13.25 -3.99
CA HIS A 114 5.21 -14.12 -2.94
C HIS A 114 4.51 -15.48 -2.86
N TYR A 115 3.25 -15.55 -3.25
CA TYR A 115 2.42 -16.76 -3.04
C TYR A 115 1.62 -17.18 -4.27
N GLY A 116 1.77 -16.49 -5.41
CA GLY A 116 1.00 -16.77 -6.62
C GLY A 116 1.12 -18.21 -7.12
N ASP A 117 2.27 -18.86 -6.95
CA ASP A 117 2.48 -20.26 -7.34
C ASP A 117 1.77 -21.25 -6.42
N ARG A 118 1.25 -20.82 -5.29
CA ARG A 118 0.46 -21.63 -4.34
C ARG A 118 -1.05 -21.41 -4.48
N LEU A 119 -1.46 -20.36 -5.17
CA LEU A 119 -2.87 -20.07 -5.47
C LEU A 119 -3.37 -21.00 -6.57
N ASP A 120 -4.66 -21.26 -6.58
CA ASP A 120 -5.31 -21.88 -7.74
C ASP A 120 -5.05 -21.04 -9.00
N SER A 121 -4.87 -21.71 -10.14
CA SER A 121 -4.48 -21.04 -11.38
C SER A 121 -5.52 -20.01 -11.87
N ALA A 122 -6.80 -20.31 -11.72
CA ALA A 122 -7.88 -19.38 -12.11
C ALA A 122 -7.93 -18.16 -11.18
N LEU A 123 -7.74 -18.35 -9.89
CA LEU A 123 -7.63 -17.26 -8.91
C LEU A 123 -6.42 -16.37 -9.20
N ARG A 124 -5.26 -16.99 -9.44
CA ARG A 124 -4.02 -16.26 -9.79
C ARG A 124 -4.20 -15.42 -11.05
N GLU A 125 -4.75 -16.00 -12.11
CA GLU A 125 -5.00 -15.28 -13.37
C GLU A 125 -5.99 -14.13 -13.17
N ARG A 126 -7.07 -14.35 -12.45
CA ARG A 126 -8.06 -13.33 -12.13
C ARG A 126 -7.42 -12.16 -11.37
N TRP A 127 -6.65 -12.41 -10.33
CA TRP A 127 -5.99 -11.36 -9.55
C TRP A 127 -4.91 -10.62 -10.35
N LEU A 128 -4.20 -11.32 -11.24
CA LEU A 128 -3.25 -10.69 -12.15
C LEU A 128 -3.93 -9.73 -13.14
N ASN A 129 -5.10 -10.12 -13.65
CA ASN A 129 -5.92 -9.26 -14.54
C ASN A 129 -6.46 -8.04 -13.80
N ILE A 130 -6.93 -8.21 -12.55
CA ILE A 130 -7.33 -7.10 -11.68
C ILE A 130 -6.14 -6.15 -11.49
N PHE A 131 -4.98 -6.68 -11.07
CA PHE A 131 -3.77 -5.89 -10.86
C PHE A 131 -3.36 -5.10 -12.10
N ALA A 132 -3.33 -5.74 -13.28
CA ALA A 132 -2.99 -5.07 -14.53
C ALA A 132 -3.93 -3.89 -14.85
N ARG A 133 -5.24 -4.08 -14.66
CA ARG A 133 -6.25 -3.05 -14.85
C ARG A 133 -6.04 -1.87 -13.87
N LEU A 134 -5.80 -2.17 -12.59
CA LEU A 134 -5.55 -1.15 -11.56
C LEU A 134 -4.27 -0.35 -11.87
N CYS A 135 -3.20 -1.00 -12.31
CA CYS A 135 -1.99 -0.31 -12.76
C CYS A 135 -2.27 0.62 -13.96
N GLY A 136 -3.04 0.15 -14.94
CA GLY A 136 -3.47 0.94 -16.09
C GLY A 136 -4.23 2.20 -15.69
N TYR A 137 -5.11 2.11 -14.69
CA TYR A 137 -5.81 3.25 -14.12
C TYR A 137 -4.84 4.24 -13.45
N MET A 138 -3.91 3.73 -12.64
CA MET A 138 -2.99 4.56 -11.85
C MET A 138 -1.93 5.28 -12.67
N ILE A 139 -1.67 4.89 -13.92
CA ILE A 139 -0.77 5.63 -14.83
C ILE A 139 -1.14 7.11 -14.93
N HIS A 140 -2.44 7.41 -14.95
CA HIS A 140 -2.94 8.78 -15.08
C HIS A 140 -3.02 9.52 -13.74
N PHE A 141 -3.07 8.79 -12.64
CA PHE A 141 -3.13 9.34 -11.29
C PHE A 141 -1.74 9.68 -10.74
N TYR A 142 -0.78 8.77 -10.91
CA TYR A 142 0.58 8.93 -10.41
C TYR A 142 1.48 9.60 -11.45
N THR A 143 1.61 10.91 -11.32
CA THR A 143 2.49 11.75 -12.14
C THR A 143 3.31 12.67 -11.25
N VAL A 144 4.45 13.17 -11.76
CA VAL A 144 5.28 14.15 -11.05
C VAL A 144 4.58 15.51 -10.84
N GLN A 145 3.45 15.74 -11.49
CA GLN A 145 2.61 16.91 -11.26
C GLN A 145 1.64 16.70 -10.07
N ASN A 146 1.53 15.49 -9.55
CA ASN A 146 0.72 15.26 -8.37
C ASN A 146 1.41 15.91 -7.16
N PRO A 147 0.68 16.75 -6.41
CA PRO A 147 1.32 17.66 -5.46
C PRO A 147 1.77 16.99 -4.14
N ASN A 148 1.29 15.80 -3.81
CA ASN A 148 1.66 15.14 -2.56
C ASN A 148 2.81 14.16 -2.79
N ILE A 149 3.84 14.25 -1.99
CA ILE A 149 5.04 13.42 -2.12
C ILE A 149 4.76 11.92 -1.88
N ASN A 150 3.82 11.59 -0.97
CA ASN A 150 3.41 10.22 -0.71
C ASN A 150 2.82 9.54 -1.97
N TYR A 151 2.13 10.29 -2.82
CA TYR A 151 1.62 9.76 -4.09
C TYR A 151 2.72 9.40 -5.07
N SER A 152 3.78 10.22 -5.13
CA SER A 152 4.95 9.89 -5.94
C SER A 152 5.68 8.65 -5.40
N ALA A 153 5.80 8.53 -4.08
CA ALA A 153 6.36 7.35 -3.44
C ALA A 153 5.52 6.08 -3.71
N GLY A 154 4.18 6.20 -3.59
CA GLY A 154 3.24 5.13 -3.92
C GLY A 154 3.32 4.70 -5.39
N GLY A 155 3.40 5.65 -6.30
CA GLY A 155 3.56 5.36 -7.72
C GLY A 155 4.88 4.67 -8.03
N ALA A 156 5.98 5.06 -7.39
CA ALA A 156 7.27 4.39 -7.54
C ALA A 156 7.19 2.92 -7.12
N ALA A 157 6.60 2.62 -5.96
CA ALA A 157 6.42 1.26 -5.48
C ALA A 157 5.51 0.43 -6.40
N LEU A 158 4.33 0.98 -6.75
CA LEU A 158 3.35 0.29 -7.59
C LEU A 158 3.91 -0.07 -8.96
N PHE A 159 4.59 0.87 -9.64
CA PHE A 159 5.11 0.61 -10.98
C PHE A 159 6.35 -0.29 -10.97
N ALA A 160 7.12 -0.33 -9.88
CA ALA A 160 8.16 -1.34 -9.71
C ALA A 160 7.56 -2.75 -9.56
N LEU A 161 6.46 -2.90 -8.83
CA LEU A 161 5.70 -4.16 -8.75
C LEU A 161 5.08 -4.54 -10.11
N ALA A 162 4.55 -3.57 -10.86
CA ALA A 162 4.03 -3.79 -12.20
C ALA A 162 5.12 -4.32 -13.15
N HIS A 163 6.31 -3.75 -13.10
CA HIS A 163 7.45 -4.27 -13.85
C HIS A 163 7.77 -5.74 -13.50
N ARG A 164 7.72 -6.10 -12.22
CA ARG A 164 8.01 -7.46 -11.74
C ARG A 164 6.99 -8.50 -12.20
N LEU A 165 5.72 -8.14 -12.19
CA LEU A 165 4.62 -9.09 -12.44
C LEU A 165 4.15 -9.10 -13.90
N LEU A 166 4.12 -7.94 -14.55
CA LEU A 166 3.59 -7.79 -15.91
C LEU A 166 4.70 -7.73 -16.97
N GLY A 167 5.95 -7.50 -16.53
CA GLY A 167 7.06 -7.22 -17.46
C GLY A 167 6.99 -5.82 -18.06
N GLY A 168 7.87 -5.55 -19.03
CA GLY A 168 7.92 -4.25 -19.72
C GLY A 168 8.82 -3.22 -19.03
N ALA A 169 9.67 -2.54 -19.82
CA ALA A 169 10.62 -1.55 -19.31
C ALA A 169 9.94 -0.24 -18.88
N ASP A 170 8.83 0.11 -19.52
CA ASP A 170 8.11 1.36 -19.31
C ASP A 170 7.61 1.53 -17.87
N TRP A 171 7.22 0.44 -17.22
CA TRP A 171 6.82 0.45 -15.81
C TRP A 171 7.98 0.87 -14.90
N LEU A 172 9.15 0.27 -15.12
CA LEU A 172 10.34 0.59 -14.31
C LEU A 172 10.84 2.01 -14.57
N GLU A 173 10.75 2.51 -15.80
CA GLU A 173 11.10 3.87 -16.14
C GLU A 173 10.19 4.87 -15.41
N ARG A 174 8.88 4.64 -15.42
CA ARG A 174 7.91 5.43 -14.64
C ARG A 174 8.19 5.39 -13.14
N ALA A 175 8.43 4.21 -12.60
CA ALA A 175 8.79 4.05 -11.19
C ALA A 175 10.02 4.87 -10.81
N ARG A 176 11.07 4.80 -11.62
CA ARG A 176 12.30 5.58 -11.43
C ARG A 176 12.11 7.08 -11.57
N ALA A 177 11.23 7.53 -12.46
CA ALA A 177 10.93 8.96 -12.60
C ALA A 177 10.28 9.53 -11.33
N LEU A 178 9.33 8.80 -10.74
CA LEU A 178 8.68 9.17 -9.48
C LEU A 178 9.64 9.08 -8.29
N GLU A 179 10.47 8.05 -8.26
CA GLU A 179 11.51 7.91 -7.22
C GLU A 179 12.50 9.09 -7.28
N ARG A 180 13.01 9.45 -8.45
CA ARG A 180 13.91 10.61 -8.58
C ARG A 180 13.24 11.91 -8.12
N PHE A 181 11.95 12.06 -8.39
CA PHE A 181 11.20 13.18 -7.86
C PHE A 181 11.18 13.17 -6.32
N CYS A 182 10.86 12.04 -5.68
CA CYS A 182 10.91 11.92 -4.22
C CYS A 182 12.31 12.17 -3.67
N ARG A 183 13.34 11.63 -4.32
CA ARG A 183 14.74 11.79 -3.90
C ARG A 183 15.19 13.24 -3.87
N ALA A 184 14.67 14.08 -4.74
CA ALA A 184 14.95 15.51 -4.79
C ALA A 184 14.26 16.32 -3.66
N HIS A 185 13.36 15.70 -2.90
CA HIS A 185 12.58 16.36 -1.84
C HIS A 185 13.05 15.97 -0.43
N PHE A 186 14.33 15.67 -0.26
CA PHE A 186 14.95 15.55 1.06
C PHE A 186 15.72 16.83 1.37
N ASP A 187 15.57 17.34 2.60
CA ASP A 187 16.33 18.48 3.07
C ASP A 187 17.77 18.10 3.47
N GLU A 188 18.54 19.07 3.97
CA GLU A 188 19.92 18.88 4.41
C GLU A 188 20.04 17.96 5.63
N GLN A 189 18.99 17.84 6.43
CA GLN A 189 18.90 16.95 7.59
C GLN A 189 18.48 15.53 7.19
N GLY A 190 18.11 15.32 5.93
CA GLY A 190 17.65 14.04 5.40
C GLY A 190 16.18 13.76 5.65
N LEU A 191 15.39 14.78 5.90
CA LEU A 191 13.95 14.67 6.13
C LEU A 191 13.18 14.91 4.83
N LEU A 192 12.21 14.04 4.54
CA LEU A 192 11.35 14.14 3.38
C LEU A 192 10.29 15.21 3.60
N TYR A 193 10.21 16.16 2.66
CA TYR A 193 9.17 17.20 2.65
C TYR A 193 8.30 17.08 1.40
N GLY A 194 7.20 17.83 1.37
CA GLY A 194 6.34 17.93 0.20
C GLY A 194 5.00 17.23 0.37
N GLU A 195 4.62 16.89 1.61
CA GLU A 195 3.24 16.52 1.88
C GLU A 195 2.37 17.78 1.84
N GLY A 196 1.29 17.74 1.04
CA GLY A 196 0.41 18.88 0.81
C GLY A 196 0.73 19.68 -0.45
N LYS A 197 0.04 20.80 -0.64
CA LYS A 197 0.06 21.65 -1.84
C LYS A 197 0.42 23.09 -1.49
N PRO A 198 1.34 23.68 -2.23
CA PRO A 198 2.27 23.10 -3.19
C PRO A 198 3.39 22.31 -2.49
N VAL A 199 4.00 21.37 -3.19
CA VAL A 199 5.11 20.54 -2.69
C VAL A 199 6.27 21.36 -2.09
N ASP A 200 6.56 22.52 -2.70
CA ASP A 200 7.63 23.43 -2.27
C ASP A 200 7.15 24.54 -1.34
N ALA A 201 5.99 24.39 -0.73
CA ALA A 201 5.47 25.39 0.20
C ALA A 201 6.48 25.69 1.32
N ILE A 202 6.49 26.95 1.76
CA ILE A 202 7.23 27.37 2.95
C ILE A 202 6.19 27.82 3.99
N THR A 203 6.31 27.30 5.19
CA THR A 203 5.44 27.65 6.32
C THR A 203 5.70 29.10 6.77
N GLU A 204 4.81 29.66 7.56
CA GLU A 204 4.99 30.99 8.18
C GLU A 204 6.27 31.09 9.04
N LYS A 205 6.77 29.95 9.54
CA LYS A 205 8.04 29.85 10.28
C LYS A 205 9.29 29.80 9.38
N GLY A 206 9.10 29.88 8.05
CA GLY A 206 10.20 29.83 7.08
C GLY A 206 10.77 28.42 6.84
N CYS A 207 10.07 27.37 7.28
CA CYS A 207 10.48 25.98 7.11
C CYS A 207 9.63 25.29 6.05
N ARG A 208 10.16 24.23 5.43
CA ARG A 208 9.38 23.32 4.60
C ARG A 208 8.46 22.47 5.49
N PRO A 209 7.19 22.21 5.07
CA PRO A 209 6.31 21.34 5.85
C PRO A 209 6.79 19.90 5.73
N ILE A 210 6.98 19.25 6.86
CA ILE A 210 7.35 17.84 6.97
C ILE A 210 6.28 17.16 7.80
N ASP A 211 5.67 16.10 7.25
CA ASP A 211 4.74 15.24 7.98
C ASP A 211 5.47 13.95 8.38
N MET A 212 5.89 13.90 9.62
CA MET A 212 6.63 12.76 10.16
C MET A 212 5.76 11.49 10.20
N GLY A 213 4.47 11.63 10.48
CA GLY A 213 3.54 10.52 10.50
C GLY A 213 3.44 9.87 9.13
N TYR A 214 3.09 10.62 8.09
CA TYR A 214 3.04 10.13 6.72
C TYR A 214 4.37 9.61 6.21
N ASN A 215 5.48 10.27 6.57
CA ASN A 215 6.79 9.83 6.13
C ASN A 215 7.17 8.45 6.68
N LEU A 216 6.92 8.20 7.97
CA LEU A 216 7.25 6.94 8.63
C LEU A 216 6.25 5.82 8.32
N GLU A 217 4.97 6.16 8.19
CA GLU A 217 3.91 5.18 7.94
C GLU A 217 3.83 4.78 6.46
N GLU A 218 4.02 5.72 5.54
CA GLU A 218 3.68 5.55 4.12
C GLU A 218 4.86 5.84 3.19
N SER A 219 5.36 7.08 3.13
CA SER A 219 6.25 7.51 2.06
C SER A 219 7.59 6.79 2.04
N LEU A 220 8.27 6.67 3.18
CA LEU A 220 9.57 5.97 3.26
C LEU A 220 9.42 4.44 3.12
N PRO A 221 8.44 3.77 3.75
CA PRO A 221 8.16 2.36 3.47
C PRO A 221 7.93 2.09 1.98
N LEU A 222 7.17 2.92 1.27
CA LEU A 222 6.92 2.77 -0.16
C LEU A 222 8.18 2.97 -1.01
N LEU A 223 9.05 3.91 -0.66
CA LEU A 223 10.34 4.10 -1.34
C LEU A 223 11.32 2.96 -1.07
N ILE A 224 11.29 2.36 0.12
CA ILE A 224 12.03 1.14 0.42
C ILE A 224 11.47 -0.03 -0.40
N GLN A 225 10.16 -0.17 -0.49
CA GLN A 225 9.49 -1.19 -1.30
C GLN A 225 9.83 -1.04 -2.79
N PHE A 226 9.78 0.20 -3.33
CA PHE A 226 10.31 0.49 -4.67
C PHE A 226 11.73 -0.06 -4.84
N SER A 227 12.63 0.26 -3.91
CA SER A 227 14.05 -0.12 -4.02
C SER A 227 14.25 -1.64 -4.06
N VAL A 228 13.47 -2.38 -3.28
CA VAL A 228 13.47 -3.85 -3.26
C VAL A 228 12.97 -4.40 -4.60
N HIS A 229 11.85 -3.90 -5.12
CA HIS A 229 11.25 -4.41 -6.35
C HIS A 229 11.98 -3.97 -7.62
N ALA A 230 12.57 -2.77 -7.60
CA ALA A 230 13.46 -2.30 -8.67
C ALA A 230 14.86 -2.94 -8.63
N GLN A 231 15.15 -3.73 -7.58
CA GLN A 231 16.47 -4.33 -7.32
C GLN A 231 17.60 -3.28 -7.25
N ASP A 232 17.29 -2.12 -6.66
CA ASP A 232 18.21 -0.98 -6.57
C ASP A 232 18.81 -0.89 -5.15
N ALA A 233 19.97 -1.51 -4.98
CA ALA A 233 20.69 -1.55 -3.69
C ALA A 233 21.11 -0.14 -3.22
N GLN A 234 21.40 0.78 -4.14
CA GLN A 234 21.81 2.14 -3.78
C GLN A 234 20.63 2.92 -3.23
N SER A 235 19.46 2.85 -3.88
CA SER A 235 18.22 3.46 -3.39
C SER A 235 17.82 2.84 -2.04
N LEU A 236 17.93 1.52 -1.89
CA LEU A 236 17.61 0.85 -0.63
C LEU A 236 18.49 1.35 0.51
N GLN A 237 19.80 1.48 0.29
CA GLN A 237 20.72 2.01 1.30
C GLN A 237 20.41 3.47 1.65
N PHE A 238 20.09 4.28 0.65
CA PHE A 238 19.70 5.68 0.83
C PHE A 238 18.45 5.80 1.70
N TYR A 239 17.34 5.14 1.31
CA TYR A 239 16.08 5.25 2.06
C TYR A 239 16.14 4.60 3.44
N ALA A 240 16.89 3.53 3.62
CA ALA A 240 17.13 2.97 4.94
C ALA A 240 17.90 3.94 5.87
N ALA A 241 18.78 4.77 5.33
CA ALA A 241 19.42 5.85 6.09
C ALA A 241 18.41 6.94 6.44
N ARG A 242 17.63 7.40 5.45
CA ARG A 242 16.57 8.42 5.67
C ARG A 242 15.53 7.97 6.69
N MET A 243 15.13 6.71 6.67
CA MET A 243 14.24 6.14 7.70
C MET A 243 14.86 6.30 9.11
N ARG A 244 16.15 6.07 9.27
CA ARG A 244 16.82 6.29 10.58
C ARG A 244 16.82 7.74 11.01
N ASP A 245 16.96 8.68 10.07
CA ASP A 245 16.91 10.12 10.38
C ASP A 245 15.53 10.51 10.92
N HIS A 246 14.45 10.00 10.29
CA HIS A 246 13.08 10.21 10.75
C HIS A 246 12.77 9.55 12.10
N LEU A 247 13.36 8.37 12.38
CA LEU A 247 13.18 7.68 13.66
C LEU A 247 13.78 8.45 14.85
N ALA A 248 14.58 9.48 14.62
CA ALA A 248 15.05 10.39 15.67
C ALA A 248 13.91 11.17 16.35
N PHE A 249 12.76 11.27 15.70
CA PHE A 249 11.54 11.91 16.22
C PHE A 249 10.60 10.93 16.93
N LEU A 250 10.99 9.66 17.07
CA LEU A 250 10.22 8.68 17.83
C LEU A 250 10.42 8.88 19.33
N LEU A 251 9.36 9.15 20.04
CA LEU A 251 9.35 9.32 21.49
C LEU A 251 9.50 7.97 22.22
N PRO A 252 9.92 7.96 23.50
CA PRO A 252 10.11 6.72 24.25
C PRO A 252 8.87 5.84 24.40
N ASP A 253 7.68 6.42 24.31
CA ASP A 253 6.40 5.70 24.36
C ASP A 253 5.95 5.16 23.00
N GLY A 254 6.72 5.44 21.93
CA GLY A 254 6.44 5.05 20.56
C GLY A 254 5.60 6.04 19.77
N ALA A 255 5.20 7.16 20.36
CA ALA A 255 4.57 8.26 19.62
C ALA A 255 5.61 8.99 18.73
N ILE A 256 5.12 9.70 17.72
CA ILE A 256 5.95 10.53 16.83
C ILE A 256 5.80 11.97 17.28
N ASP A 257 6.92 12.66 17.46
CA ASP A 257 6.97 14.11 17.66
C ASP A 257 6.84 14.80 16.30
N ASN A 258 5.59 15.23 15.97
CA ASN A 258 5.20 15.72 14.65
C ASN A 258 4.87 17.23 14.67
#